data_d28040d9f093015210a824b0ee797432
#
_entry.id   d28040d9f093015210a824b0ee797432
#
_cell.length_a   1.000
_cell.length_b   1.000
_cell.length_c   1.000
_cell.angle_alpha   90.00
_cell.angle_beta   90.00
_cell.angle_gamma   90.00
#
_symmetry.space_group_name_H-M   'P 1'
#
loop_
_entity.id
_entity.type
_entity.pdbx_description
1 polymer ?
#
loop_
_entity_poly.entity_id
_entity_poly.type
_entity_poly.pdbx_seq_one_letter_code
_entity_poly.pdbx_strand_id
1 'polypeptide(L)' 'MMKQDLRSIRSVANIKKAFVDLLQEKPFEKIKVSEIARKAGIDRQTFYLHFVDKYDLLDKMNKEFLQVYKTIL' A
#
# COMPACT_ATOMS: atom_id res chain seq x y z
N MET A 1 -8.55 17.95 18.78
CA MET A 1 -7.67 17.63 18.14
C MET A 1 -7.78 16.47 17.43
N MET A 2 -7.40 16.44 16.37
CA MET A 2 -7.57 15.43 15.61
C MET A 2 -6.43 14.66 15.60
N LYS A 3 -6.41 13.50 15.81
CA LYS A 3 -5.35 12.74 15.62
C LYS A 3 -5.60 11.74 14.67
N GLN A 4 -4.61 11.29 13.99
CA GLN A 4 -4.75 10.26 13.05
C GLN A 4 -5.11 9.01 13.77
N ASP A 5 -5.98 8.25 13.14
CA ASP A 5 -6.40 6.98 13.67
C ASP A 5 -5.25 6.00 13.50
N LEU A 6 -4.81 5.40 14.58
CA LEU A 6 -3.75 4.42 14.50
C LEU A 6 -4.08 3.25 13.60
N ARG A 7 -5.36 2.89 13.52
CA ARG A 7 -5.76 1.82 12.64
C ARG A 7 -5.49 2.16 11.20
N SER A 8 -5.77 3.41 10.82
CA SER A 8 -5.52 3.84 9.45
C SER A 8 -4.05 3.80 9.13
N ILE A 9 -3.22 4.26 10.06
CA ILE A 9 -1.78 4.24 9.86
C ILE A 9 -1.28 2.83 9.68
N ARG A 10 -1.75 1.92 10.54
CA ARG A 10 -1.33 0.53 10.46
C ARG A 10 -1.83 -0.13 9.19
N SER A 11 -3.07 0.18 8.80
CA SER A 11 -3.63 -0.40 7.59
C SER A 11 -2.81 -0.03 6.38
N VAL A 12 -2.43 1.25 6.26
CA VAL A 12 -1.64 1.69 5.13
C VAL A 12 -0.27 1.01 5.14
N ALA A 13 0.37 0.94 6.29
CA ALA A 13 1.67 0.29 6.39
C ALA A 13 1.58 -1.19 6.03
N ASN A 14 0.53 -1.86 6.50
CA ASN A 14 0.34 -3.27 6.20
C ASN A 14 0.06 -3.49 4.73
N ILE A 15 -0.70 -2.60 4.10
CA ILE A 15 -0.99 -2.69 2.69
C ILE A 15 0.30 -2.58 1.88
N LYS A 16 1.14 -1.61 2.23
CA LYS A 16 2.38 -1.41 1.50
C LYS A 16 3.32 -2.60 1.66
N LYS A 17 3.41 -3.12 2.87
CA LYS A 17 4.25 -4.28 3.10
C LYS A 17 3.73 -5.49 2.35
N ALA A 18 2.43 -5.72 2.39
CA ALA A 18 1.83 -6.85 1.68
C ALA A 18 2.08 -6.74 0.19
N PHE A 19 1.98 -5.53 -0.35
CA PHE A 19 2.19 -5.31 -1.77
C PHE A 19 3.64 -5.64 -2.16
N VAL A 20 4.59 -5.16 -1.38
CA VAL A 20 6.00 -5.44 -1.64
C VAL A 20 6.27 -6.94 -1.59
N ASP A 21 5.70 -7.62 -0.59
CA ASP A 21 5.87 -9.05 -0.47
C ASP A 21 5.31 -9.79 -1.68
N LEU A 22 4.14 -9.36 -2.16
CA LEU A 22 3.55 -10.00 -3.33
C LEU A 22 4.34 -9.73 -4.59
N LEU A 23 4.94 -8.56 -4.71
CA LEU A 23 5.76 -8.26 -5.86
C LEU A 23 6.98 -9.18 -5.96
N GLN A 24 7.41 -9.73 -4.85
CA GLN A 24 8.50 -10.67 -4.87
C GLN A 24 8.05 -12.06 -5.26
N GLU A 25 6.75 -12.32 -5.21
CA GLU A 25 6.21 -13.63 -5.54
C GLU A 25 5.69 -13.72 -6.96
N LYS A 26 5.17 -12.63 -7.49
CA LYS A 26 4.56 -12.63 -8.82
C LYS A 26 4.59 -11.23 -9.42
N PRO A 27 4.44 -11.16 -10.73
CA PRO A 27 4.50 -9.86 -11.41
C PRO A 27 3.29 -9.01 -11.05
N PHE A 28 3.48 -7.71 -11.16
CA PHE A 28 2.45 -6.74 -10.79
C PHE A 28 1.12 -7.02 -11.48
N GLU A 29 1.16 -7.39 -12.74
CA GLU A 29 -0.07 -7.63 -13.49
C GLU A 29 -0.93 -8.73 -12.89
N LYS A 30 -0.30 -9.65 -12.18
CA LYS A 30 -1.03 -10.76 -11.62
C LYS A 30 -1.46 -10.56 -10.17
N ILE A 31 -1.11 -9.43 -9.60
CA ILE A 31 -1.47 -9.13 -8.23
C ILE A 31 -2.86 -8.51 -8.21
N LYS A 32 -3.74 -9.01 -7.34
CA LYS A 32 -5.08 -8.49 -7.21
C LYS A 32 -5.24 -7.78 -5.89
N VAL A 33 -6.14 -6.79 -5.86
CA VAL A 33 -6.41 -6.07 -4.63
C VAL A 33 -6.86 -7.03 -3.52
N SER A 34 -7.65 -8.06 -3.88
CA SER A 34 -8.09 -9.01 -2.87
C SER A 34 -6.92 -9.73 -2.22
N GLU A 35 -5.87 -9.99 -2.98
CA GLU A 35 -4.69 -10.63 -2.43
C GLU A 35 -3.93 -9.70 -1.50
N ILE A 36 -3.82 -8.45 -1.90
CA ILE A 36 -3.14 -7.45 -1.07
C ILE A 36 -3.88 -7.31 0.24
N ALA A 37 -5.21 -7.18 0.17
CA ALA A 37 -6.01 -7.00 1.37
C ALA A 37 -5.89 -8.21 2.30
N ARG A 38 -5.98 -9.39 1.74
CA ARG A 38 -5.87 -10.59 2.55
C ARG A 38 -4.51 -10.68 3.24
N LYS A 39 -3.46 -10.42 2.50
CA LYS A 39 -2.13 -10.51 3.06
C LYS A 39 -1.91 -9.42 4.12
N ALA A 40 -2.54 -8.28 3.94
CA ALA A 40 -2.44 -7.18 4.90
C ALA A 40 -3.34 -7.36 6.11
N GLY A 41 -4.21 -8.37 6.08
CA GLY A 41 -5.11 -8.62 7.20
C GLY A 41 -6.30 -7.68 7.25
N ILE A 42 -6.74 -7.17 6.11
CA ILE A 42 -7.88 -6.25 6.05
C ILE A 42 -8.81 -6.73 4.95
N ASP A 43 -10.01 -6.13 4.88
CA ASP A 43 -10.92 -6.47 3.80
C ASP A 43 -10.70 -5.48 2.64
N ARG A 44 -11.33 -5.78 1.51
CA ARG A 44 -11.17 -4.94 0.33
C ARG A 44 -11.70 -3.54 0.53
N GLN A 45 -12.76 -3.40 1.29
CA GLN A 45 -13.31 -2.08 1.55
C GLN A 45 -12.29 -1.20 2.24
N THR A 46 -11.58 -1.75 3.20
CA THR A 46 -10.56 -1.00 3.90
C THR A 46 -9.44 -0.56 2.95
N PHE A 47 -9.07 -1.43 2.02
CA PHE A 47 -8.09 -1.06 1.01
C PHE A 47 -8.58 0.16 0.24
N TYR A 48 -9.83 0.13 -0.22
CA TYR A 48 -10.36 1.21 -1.04
C TYR A 48 -10.61 2.50 -0.28
N LEU A 49 -10.52 2.48 1.03
CA LEU A 49 -10.55 3.72 1.80
C LEU A 49 -9.24 4.49 1.63
N HIS A 50 -8.17 3.80 1.31
CA HIS A 50 -6.86 4.43 1.21
C HIS A 50 -6.33 4.56 -0.21
N PHE A 51 -6.69 3.65 -1.08
CA PHE A 51 -6.17 3.63 -2.46
C PHE A 51 -7.29 3.32 -3.43
N VAL A 52 -7.26 3.95 -4.59
CA VAL A 52 -8.28 3.73 -5.61
C VAL A 52 -8.15 2.32 -6.21
N ASP A 53 -6.91 1.89 -6.46
CA ASP A 53 -6.64 0.56 -7.00
C ASP A 53 -5.15 0.28 -6.81
N LYS A 54 -4.67 -0.83 -7.36
CA LYS A 54 -3.26 -1.18 -7.17
C LYS A 54 -2.31 -0.25 -7.90
N TYR A 55 -2.79 0.39 -8.97
CA TYR A 55 -1.96 1.34 -9.71
C TYR A 55 -1.77 2.60 -8.88
N ASP A 56 -2.81 3.02 -8.16
CA ASP A 56 -2.73 4.15 -7.27
C ASP A 56 -1.74 3.85 -6.13
N LEU A 57 -1.80 2.64 -5.60
CA LEU A 57 -0.89 2.21 -4.55
C LEU A 57 0.56 2.26 -5.05
N LEU A 58 0.80 1.72 -6.23
CA LEU A 58 2.13 1.72 -6.80
C LEU A 58 2.63 3.14 -7.01
N ASP A 59 1.77 4.00 -7.53
CA ASP A 59 2.13 5.38 -7.80
C ASP A 59 2.53 6.12 -6.52
N LYS A 60 1.76 5.94 -5.47
CA LYS A 60 2.05 6.60 -4.21
C LYS A 60 3.34 6.08 -3.58
N MET A 61 3.60 4.80 -3.71
CA MET A 61 4.83 4.24 -3.19
C MET A 61 6.03 4.75 -3.98
N ASN A 62 5.88 4.89 -5.28
CA ASN A 62 6.95 5.41 -6.11
C ASN A 62 7.26 6.86 -5.77
N LYS A 63 6.22 7.65 -5.50
CA LYS A 63 6.43 9.03 -5.15
C LYS A 63 7.16 9.16 -3.83
N GLU A 64 6.82 8.32 -2.87
CA GLU A 64 7.51 8.33 -1.59
C GLU A 64 8.97 7.97 -1.75
N PHE A 65 9.23 6.98 -2.57
CA PHE A 65 10.58 6.54 -2.81
C PHE A 65 11.40 7.65 -3.48
N LEU A 66 10.82 8.30 -4.48
CA LEU A 66 11.50 9.38 -5.16
C LEU A 66 11.80 10.55 -4.25
N GLN A 67 10.88 10.83 -3.34
CA GLN A 67 11.09 11.90 -2.40
C GLN A 67 12.28 11.63 -1.49
N VAL A 68 12.36 10.43 -0.98
CA VAL A 68 13.47 10.05 -0.12
C VAL A 68 14.78 10.12 -0.89
N TYR A 69 14.76 9.67 -2.11
CA TYR A 69 15.94 9.67 -2.95
C TYR A 69 16.43 11.09 -3.22
N LYS A 70 15.49 11.98 -3.50
CA LYS A 70 15.86 13.38 -3.73
C LYS A 70 16.43 14.01 -2.48
N THR A 71 15.88 13.66 -1.34
CA THR A 71 16.36 14.23 -0.08
C THR A 71 17.80 13.82 0.18
N ILE A 72 18.14 12.60 -0.18
CA ILE A 72 19.47 12.12 0.03
C ILE A 72 20.48 12.78 -0.91
N LEU A 73 20.05 13.03 -2.13
CA LEU A 73 20.93 13.69 -3.09
C LEU A 73 21.00 15.17 -2.85
#